data_855a7ac6205ffebc9c645bfc88941a5b
#
_entry.id   855a7ac6205ffebc9c645bfc88941a5b
#
_cell.length_a   1.000
_cell.length_b   1.000
_cell.length_c   1.000
_cell.angle_alpha   90.00
_cell.angle_beta   90.00
_cell.angle_gamma   90.00
#
_symmetry.space_group_name_H-M   'P 1'
#
loop_
_entity.id
_entity.type
_entity.pdbx_description
1 polymer ?
#
loop_
_entity_poly.entity_id
_entity_poly.type
_entity_poly.pdbx_seq_one_letter_code
_entity_poly.pdbx_strand_id
1 'polypeptide(L)'
;MTRFSRRSLIALAAAGSLTLGACSNAEPALDSNEPTSATSSAGTAEGTSESSTASDGTVTVTDNYGEKVVPSPPKRVVALDNRSFELLDSWGIKPVAAARQLVPNSIPGIADDEDIVDIGNHREPNLEAIVAADPDVIVSGQRFEQYDQDIEKLVPDATLLDFEPREGEPFDRELIRQTLELGEVFGKQAEAEQTVKEFTEAVQRARDAYNPDQKVMALNVSGGEIGYVAPGVGRVWGPLFDLIGFT
;
A
#
# COMPACT_ATOMS: atom_id res chain seq x y z
N MET A 1 -31.85 12.19 -40.07
CA MET A 1 -32.65 11.04 -40.53
C MET A 1 -31.72 9.91 -40.89
N THR A 2 -31.59 8.92 -40.04
CA THR A 2 -31.29 7.53 -40.43
C THR A 2 -31.41 6.68 -39.15
N ARG A 3 -32.36 5.76 -39.19
CA ARG A 3 -32.68 4.77 -38.14
C ARG A 3 -31.80 3.53 -38.32
N PHE A 4 -31.28 2.98 -37.26
CA PHE A 4 -30.87 1.56 -37.17
C PHE A 4 -31.31 1.03 -35.80
N SER A 5 -32.18 0.25 -35.80
CA SER A 5 -32.56 -1.15 -35.90
C SER A 5 -32.07 -2.04 -34.75
N ARG A 6 -33.07 -2.47 -33.94
CA ARG A 6 -33.00 -3.49 -32.88
C ARG A 6 -32.93 -4.89 -33.50
N ARG A 7 -32.17 -5.78 -32.90
CA ARG A 7 -32.28 -7.27 -32.86
C ARG A 7 -30.96 -7.80 -32.30
N SER A 8 -30.78 -8.79 -31.42
CA SER A 8 -31.64 -9.88 -30.97
C SER A 8 -31.13 -10.40 -29.64
N LEU A 9 -32.05 -10.82 -28.79
CA LEU A 9 -31.84 -11.72 -27.63
C LEU A 9 -31.34 -13.11 -28.11
N ILE A 10 -30.40 -13.71 -27.40
CA ILE A 10 -30.31 -15.16 -27.26
C ILE A 10 -30.02 -15.46 -25.78
N ALA A 11 -31.04 -16.03 -25.15
CA ALA A 11 -30.93 -16.70 -23.86
C ALA A 11 -30.43 -18.14 -24.09
N LEU A 12 -29.49 -18.59 -23.30
CA LEU A 12 -29.21 -20.03 -23.17
C LEU A 12 -29.14 -20.36 -21.68
N ALA A 13 -30.17 -21.03 -21.22
CA ALA A 13 -30.21 -21.71 -19.92
C ALA A 13 -29.60 -23.11 -20.10
N ALA A 14 -28.74 -23.50 -19.20
CA ALA A 14 -28.39 -24.90 -19.00
C ALA A 14 -28.31 -25.19 -17.51
N ALA A 15 -29.25 -26.00 -17.06
CA ALA A 15 -29.33 -26.62 -15.74
C ALA A 15 -28.44 -27.89 -15.70
N GLY A 16 -27.91 -28.21 -14.56
CA GLY A 16 -27.16 -29.47 -14.31
C GLY A 16 -26.69 -29.52 -12.86
N SER A 17 -27.47 -30.00 -12.03
CA SER A 17 -27.58 -31.22 -11.22
C SER A 17 -26.57 -31.34 -10.07
N LEU A 18 -27.19 -31.36 -8.88
CA LEU A 18 -26.66 -31.76 -7.56
C LEU A 18 -26.17 -33.20 -7.57
N THR A 19 -25.08 -33.46 -6.83
CA THR A 19 -24.90 -34.74 -6.11
C THR A 19 -24.41 -34.47 -4.69
N LEU A 20 -25.26 -34.83 -3.76
CA LEU A 20 -24.97 -35.03 -2.35
C LEU A 20 -24.18 -36.32 -2.17
N GLY A 21 -23.14 -36.26 -1.35
CA GLY A 21 -22.44 -37.43 -0.83
C GLY A 21 -22.20 -37.22 0.68
N ALA A 22 -23.08 -37.81 1.47
CA ALA A 22 -22.92 -37.96 2.91
C ALA A 22 -22.32 -39.33 3.23
N CYS A 23 -21.65 -39.44 4.37
CA CYS A 23 -21.35 -40.58 5.24
C CYS A 23 -19.89 -40.50 5.72
N SER A 24 -19.50 -40.78 6.93
CA SER A 24 -20.17 -41.13 8.19
C SER A 24 -19.13 -41.17 9.32
N ASN A 25 -19.57 -40.91 10.50
CA ASN A 25 -19.03 -41.22 11.82
C ASN A 25 -17.87 -42.20 11.98
N ALA A 26 -16.96 -41.84 12.91
CA ALA A 26 -16.57 -42.74 14.01
C ALA A 26 -15.81 -41.95 15.12
N GLU A 27 -16.42 -41.75 16.28
CA GLU A 27 -15.75 -41.83 17.59
C GLU A 27 -15.85 -43.27 18.06
N PRO A 28 -15.01 -43.77 18.99
CA PRO A 28 -14.85 -43.25 20.34
C PRO A 28 -13.48 -43.52 21.04
N ALA A 29 -13.17 -42.90 22.13
CA ALA A 29 -13.07 -43.39 23.48
C ALA A 29 -11.99 -42.66 24.31
N LEU A 30 -12.43 -42.26 25.45
CA LEU A 30 -11.76 -41.77 26.65
C LEU A 30 -10.57 -42.63 27.08
N ASP A 31 -9.48 -41.96 27.55
CA ASP A 31 -8.91 -42.40 28.82
C ASP A 31 -8.29 -41.23 29.61
N SER A 32 -8.53 -41.26 30.87
CA SER A 32 -8.25 -40.30 31.93
C SER A 32 -6.82 -40.42 32.42
N ASN A 33 -6.15 -39.32 32.71
CA ASN A 33 -5.32 -39.15 33.91
C ASN A 33 -4.86 -37.68 34.09
N GLU A 34 -5.39 -37.03 35.10
CA GLU A 34 -4.79 -35.95 35.87
C GLU A 34 -4.14 -36.52 37.12
N PRO A 35 -3.42 -35.78 37.97
CA PRO A 35 -2.81 -34.45 37.84
C PRO A 35 -1.31 -34.36 38.24
N THR A 36 -0.61 -33.28 38.00
CA THR A 36 0.34 -32.72 38.97
C THR A 36 0.62 -31.25 38.70
N SER A 37 0.39 -30.44 39.72
CA SER A 37 0.67 -29.02 39.83
C SER A 37 2.17 -28.70 39.83
N ALA A 38 2.57 -27.59 39.16
CA ALA A 38 3.64 -26.71 39.62
C ALA A 38 3.57 -25.36 38.92
N THR A 39 3.13 -24.35 39.58
CA THR A 39 3.64 -23.05 39.95
C THR A 39 4.46 -22.29 38.89
N SER A 40 3.85 -21.16 38.47
CA SER A 40 4.39 -19.79 38.40
C SER A 40 5.70 -19.51 37.64
N SER A 41 5.58 -18.70 36.57
CA SER A 41 6.30 -17.42 36.47
C SER A 41 5.71 -16.60 35.35
N ALA A 42 5.15 -15.43 35.69
CA ALA A 42 4.84 -14.35 34.78
C ALA A 42 6.15 -13.84 34.19
N GLY A 43 6.31 -13.99 32.89
CA GLY A 43 7.35 -13.33 32.09
C GLY A 43 6.65 -12.39 31.13
N THR A 44 6.64 -11.11 31.47
CA THR A 44 6.32 -10.01 30.58
C THR A 44 7.35 -10.05 29.46
N ALA A 45 6.97 -10.48 28.27
CA ALA A 45 7.78 -10.29 27.08
C ALA A 45 7.42 -8.92 26.51
N GLU A 46 8.18 -7.90 26.89
CA GLU A 46 8.34 -6.70 26.09
C GLU A 46 9.03 -7.15 24.79
N GLY A 47 8.26 -7.16 23.71
CA GLY A 47 8.79 -7.33 22.38
C GLY A 47 9.55 -6.07 21.98
N THR A 48 10.83 -6.01 22.33
CA THR A 48 11.76 -5.08 21.71
C THR A 48 11.91 -5.54 20.27
N SER A 49 11.36 -4.78 19.35
CA SER A 49 11.65 -4.89 17.92
C SER A 49 13.13 -4.49 17.79
N GLU A 50 14.03 -5.46 17.73
CA GLU A 50 15.41 -5.23 17.37
C GLU A 50 15.42 -4.85 15.89
N SER A 51 15.58 -3.55 15.61
CA SER A 51 16.00 -3.06 14.30
C SER A 51 17.34 -3.72 13.98
N SER A 52 17.31 -4.71 13.09
CA SER A 52 18.53 -5.37 12.62
C SER A 52 19.22 -4.47 11.62
N THR A 53 20.10 -3.57 12.10
CA THR A 53 21.05 -2.90 11.23
C THR A 53 22.00 -3.95 10.67
N ALA A 54 21.78 -4.35 9.43
CA ALA A 54 22.72 -5.18 8.71
C ALA A 54 24.04 -4.41 8.52
N SER A 55 25.17 -5.03 8.84
CA SER A 55 26.48 -4.39 9.02
C SER A 55 27.24 -4.06 7.72
N ASP A 56 26.55 -3.80 6.61
CA ASP A 56 27.23 -3.57 5.30
C ASP A 56 26.55 -2.51 4.42
N GLY A 57 25.84 -1.53 5.01
CA GLY A 57 25.15 -0.50 4.22
C GLY A 57 23.91 -1.04 3.50
N THR A 58 23.29 -2.08 4.05
CA THR A 58 22.01 -2.64 3.62
C THR A 58 21.04 -2.73 4.80
N VAL A 59 19.75 -2.72 4.53
CA VAL A 59 18.68 -3.03 5.50
C VAL A 59 17.81 -4.15 4.97
N THR A 60 17.14 -4.85 5.87
CA THR A 60 16.09 -5.81 5.49
C THR A 60 14.74 -5.20 5.80
N VAL A 61 13.89 -5.10 4.79
CA VAL A 61 12.51 -4.60 4.90
C VAL A 61 11.53 -5.65 4.42
N THR A 62 10.27 -5.55 4.86
CA THR A 62 9.21 -6.47 4.44
C THR A 62 8.17 -5.70 3.64
N ASP A 63 8.15 -5.94 2.33
CA ASP A 63 7.13 -5.38 1.43
C ASP A 63 5.96 -6.37 1.19
N ASN A 64 5.14 -6.11 0.19
CA ASN A 64 4.01 -6.96 -0.14
C ASN A 64 4.41 -8.32 -0.74
N TYR A 65 5.63 -8.45 -1.20
CA TYR A 65 6.18 -9.68 -1.80
C TYR A 65 7.12 -10.45 -0.86
N GLY A 66 7.38 -9.93 0.34
CA GLY A 66 8.19 -10.60 1.36
C GLY A 66 9.40 -9.79 1.84
N GLU A 67 10.37 -10.49 2.45
CA GLU A 67 11.60 -9.85 2.91
C GLU A 67 12.53 -9.52 1.74
N LYS A 68 13.05 -8.30 1.74
CA LYS A 68 14.00 -7.80 0.74
C LYS A 68 15.18 -7.13 1.42
N VAL A 69 16.38 -7.44 0.94
CA VAL A 69 17.62 -6.78 1.35
C VAL A 69 17.87 -5.61 0.40
N VAL A 70 17.96 -4.42 0.96
CA VAL A 70 17.98 -3.16 0.20
C VAL A 70 19.23 -2.36 0.54
N PRO A 71 19.93 -1.72 -0.43
CA PRO A 71 20.95 -0.73 -0.14
C PRO A 71 20.37 0.39 0.74
N SER A 72 21.08 0.80 1.81
CA SER A 72 20.61 1.88 2.69
C SER A 72 21.76 2.82 3.08
N PRO A 73 21.64 4.14 2.79
CA PRO A 73 20.62 4.72 1.91
C PRO A 73 20.88 4.39 0.43
N PRO A 74 19.83 4.20 -0.38
CA PRO A 74 19.97 3.99 -1.82
C PRO A 74 20.48 5.27 -2.49
N LYS A 75 21.18 5.11 -3.62
CA LYS A 75 21.79 6.23 -4.36
C LYS A 75 21.01 6.64 -5.59
N ARG A 76 20.31 5.69 -6.21
CA ARG A 76 19.61 5.87 -7.46
C ARG A 76 18.18 5.35 -7.36
N VAL A 77 17.29 6.23 -6.94
CA VAL A 77 15.90 5.90 -6.63
C VAL A 77 15.00 6.20 -7.83
N VAL A 78 14.18 5.25 -8.24
CA VAL A 78 13.05 5.48 -9.14
C VAL A 78 11.76 5.50 -8.32
N ALA A 79 10.96 6.55 -8.44
CA ALA A 79 9.72 6.73 -7.68
C ALA A 79 8.50 6.63 -8.62
N LEU A 80 7.66 5.62 -8.37
CA LEU A 80 6.44 5.34 -9.14
C LEU A 80 5.17 5.52 -8.31
N ASP A 81 5.29 5.44 -6.97
CA ASP A 81 4.15 5.52 -6.07
C ASP A 81 3.81 6.95 -5.65
N ASN A 82 2.56 7.32 -5.86
CA ASN A 82 2.05 8.64 -5.50
C ASN A 82 2.12 8.97 -4.00
N ARG A 83 2.11 7.96 -3.13
CA ARG A 83 2.17 8.15 -1.67
C ARG A 83 3.59 8.40 -1.19
N SER A 84 4.59 7.93 -1.95
CA SER A 84 6.00 8.12 -1.60
C SER A 84 6.54 9.50 -1.96
N PHE A 85 5.96 10.20 -2.94
CA PHE A 85 6.51 11.47 -3.41
C PHE A 85 6.66 12.53 -2.33
N GLU A 86 5.65 12.69 -1.47
CA GLU A 86 5.69 13.67 -0.39
C GLU A 86 6.72 13.31 0.68
N LEU A 87 6.85 12.02 0.99
CA LEU A 87 7.87 11.54 1.93
C LEU A 87 9.27 11.79 1.38
N LEU A 88 9.54 11.39 0.14
CA LEU A 88 10.84 11.59 -0.50
C LEU A 88 11.23 13.06 -0.55
N ASP A 89 10.31 13.94 -0.98
CA ASP A 89 10.56 15.38 -1.05
C ASP A 89 10.82 15.96 0.34
N SER A 90 10.00 15.60 1.35
CA SER A 90 10.15 16.07 2.73
C SER A 90 11.46 15.62 3.38
N TRP A 91 11.97 14.47 2.99
CA TRP A 91 13.25 13.92 3.47
C TRP A 91 14.46 14.39 2.65
N GLY A 92 14.23 15.21 1.62
CA GLY A 92 15.29 15.72 0.73
C GLY A 92 15.88 14.65 -0.18
N ILE A 93 15.12 13.60 -0.49
CA ILE A 93 15.52 12.51 -1.37
C ILE A 93 15.07 12.85 -2.79
N LYS A 94 16.04 13.08 -3.68
CA LYS A 94 15.79 13.37 -5.08
C LYS A 94 15.86 12.08 -5.89
N PRO A 95 14.74 11.60 -6.46
CA PRO A 95 14.77 10.44 -7.34
C PRO A 95 15.51 10.76 -8.65
N VAL A 96 16.16 9.76 -9.26
CA VAL A 96 16.78 9.91 -10.58
C VAL A 96 15.75 9.87 -11.71
N ALA A 97 14.63 9.17 -11.47
CA ALA A 97 13.48 9.15 -12.38
C ALA A 97 12.19 9.00 -11.58
N ALA A 98 11.10 9.56 -12.06
CA ALA A 98 9.80 9.50 -11.44
C ALA A 98 8.66 9.60 -12.45
N ALA A 99 7.47 9.14 -12.07
CA ALA A 99 6.24 9.39 -12.82
C ALA A 99 5.79 10.84 -12.62
N ARG A 100 6.55 11.80 -13.15
CA ARG A 100 6.40 13.25 -12.88
C ARG A 100 5.00 13.77 -13.18
N GLN A 101 4.34 13.24 -14.20
CA GLN A 101 2.97 13.61 -14.57
C GLN A 101 1.92 13.22 -13.49
N LEU A 102 2.29 12.36 -12.54
CA LEU A 102 1.43 11.94 -11.44
C LEU A 102 1.78 12.64 -10.12
N VAL A 103 2.88 13.37 -10.08
CA VAL A 103 3.30 14.12 -8.89
C VAL A 103 2.39 15.33 -8.70
N PRO A 104 1.82 15.52 -7.49
CA PRO A 104 1.01 16.70 -7.21
C PRO A 104 1.81 18.01 -7.36
N ASN A 105 1.16 19.07 -7.86
CA ASN A 105 1.79 20.40 -7.98
C ASN A 105 2.21 20.99 -6.61
N SER A 106 1.75 20.41 -5.51
CA SER A 106 2.19 20.76 -4.15
C SER A 106 3.61 20.26 -3.83
N ILE A 107 4.19 19.43 -4.70
CA ILE A 107 5.53 18.83 -4.54
C ILE A 107 6.42 19.29 -5.72
N PRO A 108 6.75 20.58 -5.80
CA PRO A 108 7.51 21.12 -6.94
C PRO A 108 8.94 20.57 -7.02
N GLY A 109 9.52 20.13 -5.89
CA GLY A 109 10.85 19.52 -5.84
C GLY A 109 11.00 18.27 -6.69
N ILE A 110 9.90 17.59 -7.01
CA ILE A 110 9.90 16.45 -7.95
C ILE A 110 9.16 16.80 -9.24
N ALA A 111 8.00 17.48 -9.15
CA ALA A 111 7.17 17.77 -10.32
C ALA A 111 7.87 18.65 -11.34
N ASP A 112 8.55 19.71 -10.88
CA ASP A 112 9.14 20.75 -11.73
C ASP A 112 10.65 20.57 -11.96
N ASP A 113 11.29 19.60 -11.33
CA ASP A 113 12.71 19.37 -11.45
C ASP A 113 13.03 18.66 -12.78
N GLU A 114 13.65 19.38 -13.72
CA GLU A 114 14.01 18.89 -15.05
C GLU A 114 15.15 17.87 -15.05
N ASP A 115 15.93 17.77 -13.98
CA ASP A 115 16.98 16.76 -13.83
C ASP A 115 16.41 15.37 -13.49
N ILE A 116 15.14 15.31 -13.03
CA ILE A 116 14.44 14.04 -12.78
C ILE A 116 13.84 13.56 -14.10
N VAL A 117 14.26 12.38 -14.53
CA VAL A 117 13.76 11.79 -15.78
C VAL A 117 12.26 11.48 -15.64
N ASP A 118 11.44 12.01 -16.55
CA ASP A 118 10.03 11.68 -16.59
C ASP A 118 9.80 10.31 -17.25
N ILE A 119 9.23 9.37 -16.51
CA ILE A 119 8.86 8.05 -17.02
C ILE A 119 7.41 7.99 -17.53
N GLY A 120 6.74 9.14 -17.63
CA GLY A 120 5.36 9.21 -18.08
C GLY A 120 4.35 8.83 -16.98
N ASN A 121 3.33 8.11 -17.36
CA ASN A 121 2.26 7.72 -16.45
C ASN A 121 1.95 6.21 -16.55
N HIS A 122 1.12 5.73 -15.63
CA HIS A 122 0.76 4.31 -15.51
C HIS A 122 0.02 3.69 -16.71
N ARG A 123 -0.45 4.49 -17.67
CA ARG A 123 -1.12 3.98 -18.88
C ARG A 123 -0.14 3.62 -19.97
N GLU A 124 0.95 4.38 -20.04
CA GLU A 124 2.00 4.22 -21.02
C GLU A 124 3.35 4.62 -20.39
N PRO A 125 3.89 3.78 -19.49
CA PRO A 125 5.15 4.07 -18.83
C PRO A 125 6.32 3.88 -19.81
N ASN A 126 7.30 4.76 -19.72
CA ASN A 126 8.55 4.60 -20.44
C ASN A 126 9.51 3.69 -19.65
N LEU A 127 9.39 2.38 -19.87
CA LEU A 127 10.25 1.39 -19.21
C LEU A 127 11.72 1.51 -19.62
N GLU A 128 12.01 2.00 -20.84
CA GLU A 128 13.39 2.24 -21.28
C GLU A 128 14.05 3.34 -20.45
N ALA A 129 13.29 4.36 -20.04
CA ALA A 129 13.78 5.42 -19.17
C ALA A 129 14.12 4.89 -17.76
N ILE A 130 13.37 3.91 -17.26
CA ILE A 130 13.69 3.22 -15.98
C ILE A 130 15.02 2.46 -16.11
N VAL A 131 15.22 1.72 -17.21
CA VAL A 131 16.48 1.02 -17.48
C VAL A 131 17.64 1.99 -17.59
N ALA A 132 17.45 3.09 -18.33
CA ALA A 132 18.50 4.12 -18.52
C ALA A 132 18.82 4.86 -17.21
N ALA A 133 17.87 4.93 -16.27
CA ALA A 133 18.10 5.50 -14.96
C ALA A 133 19.01 4.64 -14.08
N ASP A 134 19.23 3.36 -14.42
CA ASP A 134 20.12 2.44 -13.70
C ASP A 134 19.89 2.48 -12.17
N PRO A 135 18.67 2.18 -11.70
CA PRO A 135 18.30 2.31 -10.29
C PRO A 135 18.93 1.22 -9.43
N ASP A 136 19.15 1.54 -8.15
CA ASP A 136 19.40 0.55 -7.11
C ASP A 136 18.12 0.21 -6.31
N VAL A 137 17.18 1.16 -6.24
CA VAL A 137 15.86 0.95 -5.61
C VAL A 137 14.76 1.57 -6.47
N ILE A 138 13.65 0.84 -6.59
CA ILE A 138 12.42 1.30 -7.23
C ILE A 138 11.29 1.22 -6.20
N VAL A 139 10.66 2.36 -5.90
CA VAL A 139 9.45 2.41 -5.06
C VAL A 139 8.25 2.34 -5.99
N SER A 140 7.67 1.14 -6.11
CA SER A 140 6.47 0.88 -6.90
C SER A 140 5.20 1.10 -6.08
N GLY A 141 4.05 0.97 -6.70
CA GLY A 141 2.76 1.11 -6.08
C GLY A 141 1.63 0.82 -7.07
N GLN A 142 0.41 0.84 -6.57
CA GLN A 142 -0.80 0.38 -7.25
C GLN A 142 -0.90 0.75 -8.75
N ARG A 143 -0.47 1.95 -9.13
CA ARG A 143 -0.62 2.38 -10.52
C ARG A 143 0.31 1.65 -11.47
N PHE A 144 1.44 1.17 -10.94
CA PHE A 144 2.48 0.51 -11.71
C PHE A 144 2.60 -1.00 -11.43
N GLU A 145 1.90 -1.52 -10.44
CA GLU A 145 1.90 -2.94 -10.03
C GLU A 145 1.82 -3.92 -11.22
N GLN A 146 1.01 -3.61 -12.23
CA GLN A 146 0.89 -4.41 -13.44
C GLN A 146 2.20 -4.52 -14.25
N TYR A 147 3.16 -3.63 -14.02
CA TYR A 147 4.47 -3.61 -14.70
C TYR A 147 5.61 -4.12 -13.83
N ASP A 148 5.38 -4.39 -12.55
CA ASP A 148 6.44 -4.75 -11.60
C ASP A 148 7.28 -5.92 -12.08
N GLN A 149 6.64 -6.98 -12.56
CA GLN A 149 7.35 -8.15 -13.10
C GLN A 149 8.20 -7.84 -14.35
N ASP A 150 7.75 -6.91 -15.18
CA ASP A 150 8.50 -6.52 -16.37
C ASP A 150 9.65 -5.59 -16.01
N ILE A 151 9.44 -4.71 -15.05
CA ILE A 151 10.49 -3.83 -14.49
C ILE A 151 11.58 -4.69 -13.83
N GLU A 152 11.23 -5.65 -12.97
CA GLU A 152 12.21 -6.56 -12.34
C GLU A 152 13.05 -7.35 -13.35
N LYS A 153 12.46 -7.76 -14.48
CA LYS A 153 13.21 -8.43 -15.55
C LYS A 153 14.17 -7.49 -16.29
N LEU A 154 13.78 -6.22 -16.44
CA LEU A 154 14.56 -5.23 -17.17
C LEU A 154 15.72 -4.65 -16.35
N VAL A 155 15.54 -4.56 -15.03
CA VAL A 155 16.55 -4.02 -14.09
C VAL A 155 16.77 -4.98 -12.92
N PRO A 156 17.30 -6.18 -13.17
CA PRO A 156 17.40 -7.26 -12.19
C PRO A 156 18.34 -6.95 -11.01
N ASP A 157 19.20 -5.94 -11.15
CA ASP A 157 20.12 -5.49 -10.10
C ASP A 157 19.47 -4.47 -9.15
N ALA A 158 18.30 -3.94 -9.50
CA ALA A 158 17.53 -3.05 -8.64
C ALA A 158 16.59 -3.82 -7.71
N THR A 159 16.40 -3.32 -6.50
CA THR A 159 15.35 -3.84 -5.61
C THR A 159 14.07 -3.07 -5.84
N LEU A 160 13.02 -3.73 -6.35
CA LEU A 160 11.68 -3.19 -6.44
C LEU A 160 10.97 -3.40 -5.11
N LEU A 161 10.37 -2.34 -4.56
CA LEU A 161 9.62 -2.32 -3.31
C LEU A 161 8.17 -1.93 -3.57
N ASP A 162 7.23 -2.71 -3.07
CA ASP A 162 5.80 -2.40 -3.10
C ASP A 162 5.20 -2.42 -1.70
N PHE A 163 4.80 -1.23 -1.24
CA PHE A 163 4.11 -1.03 0.03
C PHE A 163 2.66 -0.60 -0.16
N GLU A 164 2.04 -0.95 -1.29
CA GLU A 164 0.61 -0.67 -1.49
C GLU A 164 -0.20 -1.20 -0.29
N PRO A 165 -1.19 -0.44 0.21
CA PRO A 165 -2.06 -0.91 1.26
C PRO A 165 -2.71 -2.23 0.92
N ARG A 166 -2.51 -3.24 1.77
CA ARG A 166 -3.02 -4.60 1.58
C ARG A 166 -4.52 -4.63 1.77
N GLU A 167 -5.18 -5.44 0.97
CA GLU A 167 -6.63 -5.61 1.05
C GLU A 167 -7.03 -6.24 2.40
N GLY A 168 -8.04 -5.64 3.05
CA GLY A 168 -8.53 -6.11 4.34
C GLY A 168 -7.80 -5.58 5.56
N GLU A 169 -6.64 -4.94 5.38
CA GLU A 169 -5.92 -4.28 6.47
C GLU A 169 -6.41 -2.84 6.69
N PRO A 170 -6.38 -2.33 7.94
CA PRO A 170 -6.73 -0.94 8.21
C PRO A 170 -5.81 0.03 7.45
N PHE A 171 -6.42 0.93 6.69
CA PHE A 171 -5.69 1.82 5.78
C PHE A 171 -4.65 2.70 6.48
N ASP A 172 -4.97 3.20 7.68
CA ASP A 172 -4.03 3.98 8.49
C ASP A 172 -2.80 3.16 8.91
N ARG A 173 -2.99 1.88 9.22
CA ARG A 173 -1.90 0.97 9.58
C ARG A 173 -0.97 0.71 8.40
N GLU A 174 -1.54 0.58 7.21
CA GLU A 174 -0.76 0.38 6.00
C GLU A 174 0.03 1.63 5.60
N LEU A 175 -0.53 2.84 5.78
CA LEU A 175 0.21 4.09 5.58
C LEU A 175 1.35 4.25 6.60
N ILE A 176 1.12 3.86 7.86
CA ILE A 176 2.16 3.85 8.90
C ILE A 176 3.26 2.86 8.53
N ARG A 177 2.89 1.64 8.13
CA ARG A 177 3.85 0.61 7.67
C ARG A 177 4.70 1.15 6.52
N GLN A 178 4.10 1.64 5.45
CA GLN A 178 4.83 2.21 4.32
C GLN A 178 5.82 3.31 4.76
N THR A 179 5.37 4.22 5.62
CA THR A 179 6.20 5.33 6.09
C THR A 179 7.42 4.83 6.88
N LEU A 180 7.23 3.87 7.79
CA LEU A 180 8.32 3.33 8.61
C LEU A 180 9.30 2.49 7.79
N GLU A 181 8.82 1.60 6.91
CA GLU A 181 9.66 0.78 6.05
C GLU A 181 10.48 1.64 5.08
N LEU A 182 9.87 2.66 4.48
CA LEU A 182 10.63 3.63 3.67
C LEU A 182 11.65 4.41 4.53
N GLY A 183 11.31 4.73 5.77
CA GLY A 183 12.25 5.31 6.72
C GLY A 183 13.50 4.45 6.93
N GLU A 184 13.34 3.14 7.06
CA GLU A 184 14.46 2.18 7.17
C GLU A 184 15.28 2.16 5.87
N VAL A 185 14.63 2.06 4.71
CA VAL A 185 15.30 2.05 3.40
C VAL A 185 16.17 3.28 3.22
N PHE A 186 15.65 4.46 3.55
CA PHE A 186 16.31 5.74 3.26
C PHE A 186 17.18 6.26 4.41
N GLY A 187 17.30 5.54 5.54
CA GLY A 187 18.01 6.01 6.73
C GLY A 187 17.34 7.26 7.34
N LYS A 188 16.00 7.30 7.30
CA LYS A 188 15.14 8.40 7.73
C LYS A 188 14.16 7.98 8.83
N GLN A 189 14.61 7.08 9.71
CA GLN A 189 13.77 6.50 10.77
C GLN A 189 13.15 7.58 11.66
N ALA A 190 13.96 8.55 12.10
CA ALA A 190 13.49 9.61 13.00
C ALA A 190 12.43 10.51 12.32
N GLU A 191 12.65 10.85 11.04
CA GLU A 191 11.70 11.61 10.26
C GLU A 191 10.41 10.83 9.99
N ALA A 192 10.53 9.52 9.72
CA ALA A 192 9.39 8.62 9.54
C ALA A 192 8.55 8.50 10.83
N GLU A 193 9.19 8.28 11.98
CA GLU A 193 8.52 8.24 13.28
C GLU A 193 7.81 9.56 13.60
N GLN A 194 8.43 10.69 13.28
CA GLN A 194 7.82 12.00 13.47
C GLN A 194 6.59 12.17 12.57
N THR A 195 6.67 11.77 11.31
CA THR A 195 5.52 11.79 10.37
C THR A 195 4.37 10.94 10.89
N VAL A 196 4.66 9.72 11.36
CA VAL A 196 3.64 8.81 11.94
C VAL A 196 3.01 9.41 13.18
N LYS A 197 3.79 10.04 14.04
CA LYS A 197 3.28 10.74 15.22
C LYS A 197 2.33 11.87 14.84
N GLU A 198 2.74 12.74 13.93
CA GLU A 198 1.93 13.88 13.46
C GLU A 198 0.62 13.41 12.82
N PHE A 199 0.68 12.37 12.00
CA PHE A 199 -0.49 11.73 11.41
C PHE A 199 -1.44 11.20 12.48
N THR A 200 -0.93 10.43 13.45
CA THR A 200 -1.73 9.85 14.52
C THR A 200 -2.40 10.92 15.39
N GLU A 201 -1.67 11.98 15.71
CA GLU A 201 -2.21 13.14 16.45
C GLU A 201 -3.26 13.87 15.62
N ALA A 202 -3.09 14.01 14.30
CA ALA A 202 -4.07 14.63 13.42
C ALA A 202 -5.37 13.82 13.36
N VAL A 203 -5.26 12.49 13.26
CA VAL A 203 -6.42 11.58 13.32
C VAL A 203 -7.16 11.73 14.64
N GLN A 204 -6.43 11.77 15.76
CA GLN A 204 -7.05 11.93 17.07
C GLN A 204 -7.76 13.28 17.19
N ARG A 205 -7.12 14.38 16.76
CA ARG A 205 -7.77 15.70 16.74
C ARG A 205 -9.04 15.72 15.90
N ALA A 206 -9.03 15.01 14.75
CA ALA A 206 -10.21 14.94 13.88
C ALA A 206 -11.35 14.14 14.55
N ARG A 207 -11.04 13.03 15.24
CA ARG A 207 -12.00 12.27 16.03
C ARG A 207 -12.61 13.08 17.16
N ASP A 208 -11.78 13.81 17.90
CA ASP A 208 -12.23 14.65 19.03
C ASP A 208 -13.09 15.83 18.60
N ALA A 209 -12.84 16.35 17.40
CA ALA A 209 -13.59 17.46 16.82
C ALA A 209 -14.88 17.03 16.13
N TYR A 210 -15.04 15.76 15.81
CA TYR A 210 -16.22 15.27 15.10
C TYR A 210 -17.45 15.27 16.02
N ASN A 211 -18.54 15.84 15.51
CA ASN A 211 -19.85 15.80 16.17
C ASN A 211 -20.69 14.68 15.52
N PRO A 212 -21.03 13.59 16.23
CA PRO A 212 -21.79 12.46 15.68
C PRO A 212 -23.25 12.80 15.29
N ASP A 213 -23.78 13.95 15.75
CA ASP A 213 -25.08 14.44 15.29
C ASP A 213 -25.04 15.00 13.87
N GLN A 214 -23.84 15.27 13.34
CA GLN A 214 -23.63 15.71 11.96
C GLN A 214 -23.39 14.52 11.04
N LYS A 215 -24.13 14.47 9.93
CA LYS A 215 -23.90 13.45 8.89
C LYS A 215 -22.88 13.94 7.88
N VAL A 216 -21.98 13.07 7.51
CA VAL A 216 -20.92 13.34 6.52
C VAL A 216 -21.20 12.55 5.24
N MET A 217 -21.07 13.21 4.11
CA MET A 217 -21.20 12.57 2.79
C MET A 217 -19.98 12.95 1.94
N ALA A 218 -19.31 11.95 1.37
CA ALA A 218 -18.27 12.17 0.38
C ALA A 218 -18.86 12.06 -1.04
N LEU A 219 -18.58 13.05 -1.86
CA LEU A 219 -18.98 13.10 -3.25
C LEU A 219 -17.76 13.16 -4.16
N ASN A 220 -17.83 12.48 -5.28
CA ASN A 220 -16.88 12.59 -6.37
C ASN A 220 -17.55 13.22 -7.58
N VAL A 221 -16.94 14.22 -8.20
CA VAL A 221 -17.43 14.85 -9.42
C VAL A 221 -16.44 14.53 -10.54
N SER A 222 -16.90 13.81 -11.53
CA SER A 222 -16.09 13.41 -12.68
C SER A 222 -16.90 13.53 -13.98
N GLY A 223 -16.35 14.20 -14.98
CA GLY A 223 -17.04 14.37 -16.28
C GLY A 223 -18.37 15.12 -16.21
N GLY A 224 -18.61 15.90 -15.14
CA GLY A 224 -19.88 16.59 -14.91
C GLY A 224 -20.95 15.76 -14.18
N GLU A 225 -20.63 14.50 -13.85
CA GLU A 225 -21.50 13.62 -13.07
C GLU A 225 -21.09 13.60 -11.60
N ILE A 226 -22.06 13.49 -10.70
CA ILE A 226 -21.85 13.41 -9.26
C ILE A 226 -22.00 11.96 -8.83
N GLY A 227 -20.94 11.40 -8.26
CA GLY A 227 -20.92 10.09 -7.64
C GLY A 227 -20.88 10.17 -6.11
N TYR A 228 -21.51 9.21 -5.45
CA TYR A 228 -21.42 9.04 -4.00
C TYR A 228 -20.30 8.05 -3.66
N VAL A 229 -19.48 8.39 -2.67
CA VAL A 229 -18.44 7.50 -2.13
C VAL A 229 -18.96 6.89 -0.83
N ALA A 230 -19.22 5.58 -0.87
CA ALA A 230 -19.70 4.84 0.29
C ALA A 230 -18.61 4.69 1.38
N PRO A 231 -18.98 4.64 2.67
CA PRO A 231 -18.06 4.27 3.75
C PRO A 231 -17.35 2.94 3.47
N GLY A 232 -16.07 2.84 3.86
CA GLY A 232 -15.25 1.64 3.64
C GLY A 232 -14.88 1.36 2.17
N VAL A 233 -15.39 2.15 1.22
CA VAL A 233 -15.18 1.96 -0.22
C VAL A 233 -14.41 3.13 -0.81
N GLY A 234 -13.54 2.83 -1.77
CA GLY A 234 -12.71 3.85 -2.43
C GLY A 234 -11.38 4.08 -1.69
N ARG A 235 -10.46 4.71 -2.39
CA ARG A 235 -9.04 4.75 -2.00
C ARG A 235 -8.70 5.69 -0.85
N VAL A 236 -9.48 6.74 -0.66
CA VAL A 236 -9.18 7.79 0.33
C VAL A 236 -10.40 8.04 1.22
N TRP A 237 -11.52 8.46 0.63
CA TRP A 237 -12.69 8.87 1.40
C TRP A 237 -13.37 7.71 2.12
N GLY A 238 -13.42 6.52 1.49
CA GLY A 238 -13.99 5.34 2.11
C GLY A 238 -13.30 4.99 3.44
N PRO A 239 -11.97 4.77 3.44
CA PRO A 239 -11.21 4.54 4.66
C PRO A 239 -11.28 5.65 5.70
N LEU A 240 -11.43 6.93 5.29
CA LEU A 240 -11.58 8.04 6.23
C LEU A 240 -12.87 7.97 7.07
N PHE A 241 -13.94 7.41 6.52
CA PHE A 241 -15.17 7.19 7.31
C PHE A 241 -14.89 6.28 8.51
N ASP A 242 -14.18 5.18 8.27
CA ASP A 242 -13.81 4.22 9.31
C ASP A 242 -12.78 4.81 10.27
N LEU A 243 -11.77 5.48 9.71
CA LEU A 243 -10.68 6.08 10.48
C LEU A 243 -11.16 7.16 11.47
N ILE A 244 -12.06 8.04 11.04
CA ILE A 244 -12.58 9.12 11.89
C ILE A 244 -13.84 8.69 12.66
N GLY A 245 -14.56 7.70 12.15
CA GLY A 245 -15.84 7.26 12.69
C GLY A 245 -17.03 8.11 12.23
N PHE A 246 -16.97 8.61 10.99
CA PHE A 246 -18.06 9.37 10.40
C PHE A 246 -19.32 8.50 10.23
N THR A 247 -20.49 9.11 10.48
CA THR A 247 -21.81 8.45 10.38
C THR A 247 -22.74 9.15 9.40
#